data_65133e26db296ce8c63066d0d8a9a69b
#
_entry.id   65133e26db296ce8c63066d0d8a9a69b
#
_cell.length_a   1.000
_cell.length_b   1.000
_cell.length_c   1.000
_cell.angle_alpha   90.00
_cell.angle_beta   90.00
_cell.angle_gamma   90.00
#
_symmetry.space_group_name_H-M   'P 1'
#
loop_
_entity.id
_entity.type
_entity.pdbx_description
1 polymer ?
#
loop_
_entity_poly.entity_id
_entity_poly.type
_entity_poly.pdbx_seq_one_letter_code
_entity_poly.pdbx_strand_id
1 'polypeptide(L)'
;MTAEIISVGTELLLGNILNTNAQYLSRELAALGITVRRQSTIGDNHDRLADFVNEAKQRCDLLVFTGGLGPTADDLTKETVAACFGDTLTFDSDEWQKIVDFFTRTGRETTPNTVSYTHL
;
A
#
# COMPACT_ATOMS: atom_id res chain seq x y z
N MET A 1 -6.50 11.18 16.18
CA MET A 1 -6.58 10.54 14.85
C MET A 1 -6.53 9.02 15.00
N THR A 2 -7.40 8.35 14.32
CA THR A 2 -7.48 6.89 14.33
C THR A 2 -7.03 6.34 12.98
N ALA A 3 -6.41 5.16 12.99
CA ALA A 3 -5.87 4.54 11.78
C ALA A 3 -6.21 3.05 11.75
N GLU A 4 -6.25 2.51 10.54
CA GLU A 4 -6.26 1.07 10.28
C GLU A 4 -5.12 0.72 9.33
N ILE A 5 -4.49 -0.40 9.57
CA ILE A 5 -3.43 -0.94 8.72
C ILE A 5 -4.00 -2.13 7.95
N ILE A 6 -3.88 -2.09 6.63
CA ILE A 6 -4.39 -3.11 5.75
C ILE A 6 -3.22 -3.71 4.97
N SER A 7 -2.95 -4.98 5.22
CA SER A 7 -1.91 -5.73 4.53
C SER A 7 -2.54 -6.56 3.41
N VAL A 8 -2.04 -6.42 2.20
CA VAL A 8 -2.58 -7.09 1.03
C VAL A 8 -1.60 -8.16 0.56
N GLY A 9 -2.05 -9.39 0.52
CA GLY A 9 -1.22 -10.50 0.06
C GLY A 9 -1.80 -11.84 0.52
N THR A 10 -2.03 -12.74 -0.41
CA THR A 10 -2.51 -14.09 -0.11
C THR A 10 -1.52 -14.84 0.76
N GLU A 11 -0.22 -14.68 0.55
CA GLU A 11 0.83 -15.31 1.36
C GLU A 11 0.78 -14.87 2.82
N LEU A 12 0.41 -13.62 3.08
CA LEU A 12 0.23 -13.11 4.44
C LEU A 12 -1.02 -13.72 5.09
N LEU A 13 -2.11 -13.81 4.32
CA LEU A 13 -3.36 -14.35 4.80
C LEU A 13 -3.25 -15.84 5.16
N LEU A 14 -2.48 -16.59 4.37
CA LEU A 14 -2.24 -18.01 4.61
C LEU A 14 -1.19 -18.27 5.69
N GLY A 15 -0.53 -17.24 6.18
CA GLY A 15 0.51 -17.38 7.18
C GLY A 15 1.84 -17.90 6.66
N ASN A 16 2.06 -17.83 5.34
CA ASN A 16 3.29 -18.31 4.72
C ASN A 16 4.51 -17.45 5.06
N ILE A 17 4.29 -16.17 5.35
CA ILE A 17 5.32 -15.24 5.78
C ILE A 17 4.81 -14.38 6.94
N LEU A 18 5.75 -13.82 7.70
CA LEU A 18 5.42 -12.92 8.81
C LEU A 18 5.06 -11.53 8.30
N ASN A 19 4.07 -10.91 8.92
CA ASN A 19 3.67 -9.55 8.59
C ASN A 19 4.41 -8.54 9.47
N THR A 20 5.70 -8.38 9.23
CA THR A 20 6.55 -7.46 9.99
C THR A 20 6.29 -6.00 9.66
N ASN A 21 5.79 -5.70 8.46
CA ASN A 21 5.47 -4.34 8.06
C ASN A 21 4.33 -3.75 8.90
N ALA A 22 3.28 -4.52 9.16
CA ALA A 22 2.18 -4.06 10.00
C ALA A 22 2.64 -3.78 11.43
N GLN A 23 3.51 -4.63 11.97
CA GLN A 23 4.08 -4.43 13.29
C GLN A 23 4.92 -3.15 13.37
N TYR A 24 5.78 -2.94 12.39
CA TYR A 24 6.61 -1.73 12.30
C TYR A 24 5.74 -0.48 12.22
N LEU A 25 4.76 -0.47 11.31
CA LEU A 25 3.86 0.66 11.12
C LEU A 25 3.06 0.97 12.38
N SER A 26 2.59 -0.05 13.08
CA SER A 26 1.86 0.16 14.34
C SER A 26 2.69 0.90 15.37
N ARG A 27 3.95 0.55 15.50
CA ARG A 27 4.87 1.20 16.44
C ARG A 27 5.14 2.65 16.04
N GLU A 28 5.38 2.89 14.75
CA GLU A 28 5.69 4.23 14.24
C GLU A 28 4.47 5.15 14.36
N LEU A 29 3.27 4.66 14.04
CA LEU A 29 2.05 5.45 14.18
C LEU A 29 1.75 5.77 15.63
N ALA A 30 1.94 4.81 16.53
CA ALA A 30 1.77 5.04 17.96
C ALA A 30 2.74 6.10 18.49
N ALA A 31 3.98 6.10 18.02
CA ALA A 31 4.98 7.12 18.39
C ALA A 31 4.57 8.52 17.92
N LEU A 32 3.78 8.63 16.86
CA LEU A 32 3.23 9.89 16.36
C LEU A 32 1.92 10.30 17.06
N GLY A 33 1.45 9.51 18.00
CA GLY A 33 0.18 9.79 18.70
C GLY A 33 -1.06 9.35 17.92
N ILE A 34 -0.91 8.52 16.90
CA ILE A 34 -2.01 8.00 16.09
C ILE A 34 -2.45 6.65 16.66
N THR A 35 -3.75 6.52 16.95
CA THR A 35 -4.29 5.29 17.51
C THR A 35 -4.60 4.30 16.40
N VAL A 36 -3.89 3.18 16.35
CA VAL A 36 -4.17 2.09 15.43
C VAL A 36 -5.27 1.22 16.03
N ARG A 37 -6.43 1.20 15.39
CA ARG A 37 -7.59 0.45 15.89
C ARG A 37 -7.68 -0.95 15.33
N ARG A 38 -7.21 -1.16 14.09
CA ARG A 38 -7.29 -2.45 13.43
C ARG A 38 -6.06 -2.71 12.59
N GLN A 39 -5.67 -3.96 12.54
CA GLN A 39 -4.75 -4.51 11.58
C GLN A 39 -5.47 -5.64 10.86
N SER A 40 -5.56 -5.56 9.54
CA SER A 40 -6.29 -6.52 8.73
C SER A 40 -5.41 -7.04 7.60
N THR A 41 -5.63 -8.28 7.22
CA THR A 41 -4.94 -8.91 6.10
C THR A 41 -5.98 -9.35 5.08
N ILE A 42 -5.81 -8.91 3.84
CA ILE A 42 -6.71 -9.21 2.73
C ILE A 42 -5.90 -9.96 1.67
N GLY A 43 -6.45 -11.04 1.14
CA GLY A 43 -5.83 -11.74 0.02
C GLY A 43 -5.86 -10.94 -1.28
N ASP A 44 -5.18 -11.44 -2.30
CA ASP A 44 -5.10 -10.80 -3.63
C ASP A 44 -6.42 -10.94 -4.38
N ASN A 45 -7.44 -10.20 -3.95
CA ASN A 45 -8.77 -10.21 -4.54
C ASN A 45 -9.32 -8.78 -4.57
N HIS A 46 -9.56 -8.28 -5.77
CA HIS A 46 -10.03 -6.92 -5.99
C HIS A 46 -11.33 -6.61 -5.24
N ASP A 47 -12.34 -7.47 -5.37
CA ASP A 47 -13.67 -7.19 -4.82
C ASP A 47 -13.66 -7.19 -3.29
N ARG A 48 -12.92 -8.13 -2.69
CA ARG A 48 -12.78 -8.19 -1.23
C ARG A 48 -12.04 -6.98 -0.69
N LEU A 49 -10.98 -6.58 -1.38
CA LEU A 49 -10.22 -5.39 -0.99
C LEU A 49 -11.09 -4.14 -1.13
N ALA A 50 -11.81 -3.99 -2.23
CA ALA A 50 -12.69 -2.85 -2.45
C ALA A 50 -13.78 -2.76 -1.37
N ASP A 51 -14.44 -3.86 -1.07
CA ASP A 51 -15.47 -3.91 -0.03
C ASP A 51 -14.92 -3.52 1.33
N PHE A 52 -13.74 -4.04 1.67
CA PHE A 52 -13.08 -3.72 2.93
C PHE A 52 -12.70 -2.25 3.02
N VAL A 53 -12.14 -1.68 1.95
CA VAL A 53 -11.75 -0.26 1.92
C VAL A 53 -12.98 0.64 2.05
N ASN A 54 -14.06 0.33 1.35
CA ASN A 54 -15.29 1.11 1.40
C ASN A 54 -15.91 1.11 2.81
N GLU A 55 -15.78 0.04 3.57
CA GLU A 55 -16.20 0.01 4.97
C GLU A 55 -15.23 0.79 5.86
N ALA A 56 -13.93 0.54 5.70
CA ALA A 56 -12.89 1.11 6.56
C ALA A 56 -12.82 2.63 6.46
N LYS A 57 -13.00 3.20 5.28
CA LYS A 57 -12.92 4.65 5.08
C LYS A 57 -13.99 5.44 5.82
N GLN A 58 -15.06 4.77 6.25
CA GLN A 58 -16.15 5.41 6.99
C GLN A 58 -15.92 5.40 8.50
N ARG A 59 -14.96 4.62 9.00
CA ARG A 59 -14.78 4.41 10.44
C ARG A 59 -13.45 4.87 11.01
N CYS A 60 -12.52 5.31 10.17
CA CYS A 60 -11.23 5.81 10.65
C CYS A 60 -10.75 6.99 9.80
N ASP A 61 -9.77 7.72 10.33
CA ASP A 61 -9.25 8.93 9.68
C ASP A 61 -8.14 8.63 8.68
N LEU A 62 -7.41 7.54 8.90
CA LEU A 62 -6.23 7.19 8.12
C LEU A 62 -6.23 5.71 7.78
N LEU A 63 -6.04 5.39 6.53
CA LEU A 63 -5.82 4.03 6.05
C LEU A 63 -4.40 3.88 5.53
N VAL A 64 -3.67 2.91 6.06
CA VAL A 64 -2.31 2.61 5.64
C VAL A 64 -2.28 1.22 5.01
N PHE A 65 -1.78 1.16 3.79
CA PHE A 65 -1.74 -0.09 3.01
C PHE A 65 -0.32 -0.57 2.85
N THR A 66 -0.11 -1.88 2.96
CA THR A 66 1.14 -2.53 2.62
C THR A 66 0.85 -3.69 1.68
N GLY A 67 1.77 -3.99 0.78
CA GLY A 67 1.63 -5.08 -0.18
C GLY A 67 0.79 -4.71 -1.40
N GLY A 68 0.90 -5.54 -2.42
CA GLY A 68 0.15 -5.36 -3.66
C GLY A 68 0.46 -4.08 -4.43
N LEU A 69 1.66 -3.54 -4.27
CA LEU A 69 2.06 -2.23 -4.84
C LEU A 69 2.90 -2.35 -6.11
N GLY A 70 3.25 -3.56 -6.52
CA GLY A 70 4.07 -3.80 -7.71
C GLY A 70 3.30 -3.63 -9.01
N PRO A 71 3.96 -3.89 -10.14
CA PRO A 71 3.37 -3.68 -11.47
C PRO A 71 2.67 -4.92 -12.05
N THR A 72 2.62 -6.03 -11.33
CA THR A 72 2.02 -7.28 -11.85
C THR A 72 0.50 -7.26 -11.74
N ALA A 73 -0.15 -8.21 -12.41
CA ALA A 73 -1.61 -8.34 -12.37
C ALA A 73 -2.14 -8.67 -10.97
N ASP A 74 -1.31 -9.29 -10.12
CA ASP A 74 -1.68 -9.61 -8.75
C ASP A 74 -1.50 -8.43 -7.78
N ASP A 75 -0.88 -7.34 -8.24
CA ASP A 75 -0.66 -6.14 -7.45
C ASP A 75 -1.83 -5.17 -7.64
N LEU A 76 -2.84 -5.31 -6.81
CA LEU A 76 -4.14 -4.64 -6.99
C LEU A 76 -4.34 -3.42 -6.08
N THR A 77 -3.46 -3.19 -5.14
CA THR A 77 -3.72 -2.23 -4.05
C THR A 77 -3.92 -0.81 -4.57
N LYS A 78 -3.04 -0.31 -5.43
CA LYS A 78 -3.08 1.08 -5.92
C LYS A 78 -4.38 1.36 -6.67
N GLU A 79 -4.69 0.52 -7.65
CA GLU A 79 -5.87 0.70 -8.50
C GLU A 79 -7.16 0.58 -7.71
N THR A 80 -7.23 -0.39 -6.80
CA THR A 80 -8.42 -0.63 -6.00
C THR A 80 -8.68 0.53 -5.05
N VAL A 81 -7.66 0.99 -4.35
CA VAL A 81 -7.79 2.11 -3.41
C VAL A 81 -8.16 3.39 -4.15
N ALA A 82 -7.50 3.69 -5.27
CA ALA A 82 -7.83 4.86 -6.07
C ALA A 82 -9.30 4.85 -6.49
N ALA A 83 -9.78 3.71 -6.98
CA ALA A 83 -11.19 3.57 -7.38
C ALA A 83 -12.15 3.77 -6.22
N CYS A 84 -11.84 3.27 -5.03
CA CYS A 84 -12.68 3.42 -3.84
C CYS A 84 -12.82 4.88 -3.39
N PHE A 85 -11.87 5.73 -3.74
CA PHE A 85 -11.91 7.16 -3.42
C PHE A 85 -12.27 8.03 -4.63
N GLY A 86 -12.71 7.42 -5.74
CA GLY A 86 -13.08 8.16 -6.94
C GLY A 86 -11.90 8.85 -7.61
N ASP A 87 -10.72 8.29 -7.46
CA ASP A 87 -9.47 8.89 -7.92
C ASP A 87 -8.85 8.04 -9.05
N THR A 88 -7.87 8.60 -9.73
CA THR A 88 -7.15 7.92 -10.80
C THR A 88 -5.66 7.92 -10.52
N LEU A 89 -4.96 6.92 -11.05
CA LEU A 89 -3.51 6.87 -10.97
C LEU A 89 -2.89 7.71 -12.07
N THR A 90 -1.88 8.49 -11.71
CA THR A 90 -1.11 9.29 -12.66
C THR A 90 0.36 8.96 -12.54
N PHE A 91 1.07 9.02 -13.68
CA PHE A 91 2.52 8.89 -13.68
C PHE A 91 3.14 10.21 -13.23
N ASP A 92 3.91 10.17 -12.15
CA ASP A 92 4.60 11.34 -11.62
C ASP A 92 6.04 11.33 -12.12
N SER A 93 6.35 12.20 -13.09
CA SER A 93 7.68 12.27 -13.69
C SER A 93 8.74 12.76 -12.71
N ASP A 94 8.38 13.61 -11.75
CA ASP A 94 9.33 14.09 -10.75
C ASP A 94 9.72 12.98 -9.78
N GLU A 95 8.75 12.21 -9.32
CA GLU A 95 9.03 11.04 -8.47
C GLU A 95 9.79 9.95 -9.23
N TRP A 96 9.45 9.73 -10.49
CA TRP A 96 10.20 8.81 -11.34
C TRP A 96 11.67 9.23 -11.47
N GLN A 97 11.91 10.54 -11.65
CA GLN A 97 13.28 11.05 -11.74
C GLN A 97 14.06 10.82 -10.45
N LYS A 98 13.42 10.95 -9.29
CA LYS A 98 14.05 10.63 -8.00
C LYS A 98 14.46 9.15 -7.93
N ILE A 99 13.64 8.26 -8.42
CA ILE A 99 13.94 6.82 -8.47
C ILE A 99 15.13 6.57 -9.40
N VAL A 100 15.15 7.16 -10.59
CA VAL A 100 16.25 7.05 -11.54
C VAL A 100 17.55 7.55 -10.91
N ASP A 101 17.51 8.71 -10.26
CA ASP A 101 18.68 9.29 -9.59
C ASP A 101 19.19 8.38 -8.47
N PHE A 102 18.30 7.78 -7.71
CA PHE A 102 18.66 6.82 -6.68
C PHE A 102 19.40 5.62 -7.26
N PHE A 103 18.87 5.01 -8.34
CA PHE A 103 19.51 3.86 -8.98
C PHE A 103 20.86 4.23 -9.61
N THR A 104 20.97 5.42 -10.19
CA THR A 104 22.22 5.92 -10.74
C THR A 104 23.29 6.07 -9.66
N ARG A 105 22.93 6.64 -8.50
CA ARG A 105 23.87 6.82 -7.38
C ARG A 105 24.32 5.50 -6.77
N THR A 106 23.46 4.48 -6.76
CA THR A 106 23.76 3.17 -6.18
C THR A 106 24.38 2.20 -7.18
N GLY A 107 24.53 2.60 -8.45
CA GLY A 107 25.07 1.74 -9.51
C GLY A 107 24.11 0.66 -9.98
N ARG A 108 22.82 0.78 -9.70
CA ARG A 108 21.80 -0.15 -10.14
C ARG A 108 21.09 0.37 -11.38
N GLU A 109 20.58 -0.55 -12.19
CA GLU A 109 19.74 -0.21 -13.32
C GLU A 109 18.25 -0.30 -12.95
N THR A 110 17.45 0.57 -13.56
CA THR A 110 16.00 0.48 -13.43
C THR A 110 15.46 -0.69 -14.24
N THR A 111 14.41 -1.33 -13.76
CA THR A 111 13.73 -2.42 -14.45
C THR A 111 12.27 -2.04 -14.67
N PRO A 112 11.53 -2.79 -15.50
CA PRO A 112 10.08 -2.57 -15.64
C PRO A 112 9.34 -2.60 -14.29
N ASN A 113 9.82 -3.38 -13.34
CA ASN A 113 9.23 -3.47 -12.00
C ASN A 113 9.43 -2.21 -11.16
N THR A 114 10.38 -1.35 -11.53
CA THR A 114 10.64 -0.09 -10.83
C THR A 114 9.63 0.97 -11.22
N VAL A 115 9.06 0.88 -12.42
CA VAL A 115 8.07 1.87 -12.89
C VAL A 115 6.77 1.68 -12.13
N SER A 116 6.31 2.73 -11.48
CA SER A 116 5.02 2.71 -10.79
C SER A 116 4.29 4.03 -11.01
N TYR A 117 3.01 4.01 -10.71
CA TYR A 117 2.19 5.22 -10.74
C TYR A 117 2.12 5.80 -9.34
N THR A 118 2.15 7.12 -9.26
CA THR A 118 1.96 7.84 -8.01
C THR A 118 0.57 8.45 -7.99
N HIS A 119 -0.13 8.24 -6.90
CA HIS A 119 -1.42 8.87 -6.65
C HIS A 119 -1.20 10.29 -6.13
N LEU A 120 -1.87 11.24 -6.72
CA LEU A 120 -1.75 12.67 -6.38
C LEU A 120 -2.95 13.17 -5.59
#